data_a4de5d911f03851084099a48e76c5454
#
_entry.id   a4de5d911f03851084099a48e76c5454
#
_cell.length_a   1.000
_cell.length_b   1.000
_cell.length_c   1.000
_cell.angle_alpha   90.00
_cell.angle_beta   90.00
_cell.angle_gamma   90.00
#
_symmetry.space_group_name_H-M   'P 1'
#
loop_
_entity.id
_entity.type
_entity.pdbx_description
1 polymer ?
#
loop_
_entity_poly.entity_id
_entity_poly.type
_entity_poly.pdbx_seq_one_letter_code
_entity_poly.pdbx_strand_id
1 'polypeptide(L)'
;TKKLKSLNLKSNSITEAGAEQLAKAPNLIHLEQLILKFNRIGEEGAKYLAESEILVNLNTLDLFRNRIGEAGAKAIKTSKNFKRVSRIRLD
;
A
#
# COMPACT_ATOMS: atom_id res chain seq x y z
N THR A 1 1.34 23.36 6.71
CA THR A 1 0.68 22.06 6.58
C THR A 1 1.61 20.94 6.99
N LYS A 2 1.09 20.01 7.77
CA LYS A 2 1.88 18.88 8.20
C LYS A 2 2.02 17.84 7.09
N LYS A 3 3.21 17.30 6.95
CA LYS A 3 3.46 16.21 6.03
C LYS A 3 3.23 14.90 6.76
N LEU A 4 2.21 14.16 6.37
CA LEU A 4 1.91 12.87 6.98
C LEU A 4 2.96 11.86 6.52
N LYS A 5 3.65 11.24 7.48
CA LYS A 5 4.70 10.27 7.17
C LYS A 5 4.34 8.84 7.52
N SER A 6 3.39 8.64 8.40
CA SER A 6 2.98 7.30 8.82
C SER A 6 1.47 7.23 8.89
N LEU A 7 0.89 6.16 8.35
CA LEU A 7 -0.55 5.96 8.34
C LEU A 7 -0.83 4.51 8.69
N ASN A 8 -1.52 4.31 9.80
CA ASN A 8 -1.88 2.97 10.24
C ASN A 8 -3.40 2.80 10.15
N LEU A 9 -3.83 1.99 9.20
CA LEU A 9 -5.24 1.70 8.94
C LEU A 9 -5.56 0.22 9.18
N LYS A 10 -4.86 -0.40 10.10
CA LYS A 10 -5.09 -1.80 10.45
C LYS A 10 -6.55 -2.07 10.81
N SER A 11 -7.10 -3.16 10.30
CA SER A 11 -8.42 -3.66 10.69
C SER A 11 -9.57 -2.68 10.42
N ASN A 12 -9.61 -2.09 9.22
CA ASN A 12 -10.65 -1.13 8.85
C ASN A 12 -11.55 -1.61 7.70
N SER A 13 -11.45 -2.87 7.33
CA SER A 13 -12.25 -3.44 6.23
C SER A 13 -12.06 -2.70 4.90
N ILE A 14 -10.86 -2.16 4.69
CA ILE A 14 -10.56 -1.45 3.45
C ILE A 14 -10.50 -2.44 2.29
N THR A 15 -11.21 -2.11 1.22
CA THR A 15 -11.27 -2.94 0.02
C THR A 15 -10.40 -2.38 -1.09
N GLU A 16 -10.52 -2.97 -2.30
CA GLU A 16 -9.80 -2.47 -3.47
C GLU A 16 -10.13 -1.01 -3.76
N ALA A 17 -11.39 -0.60 -3.53
CA ALA A 17 -11.79 0.79 -3.76
C ALA A 17 -11.03 1.74 -2.84
N GLY A 18 -10.87 1.37 -1.57
CA GLY A 18 -10.09 2.18 -0.63
C GLY A 18 -8.61 2.20 -0.99
N ALA A 19 -8.08 1.06 -1.42
CA ALA A 19 -6.70 0.98 -1.87
C ALA A 19 -6.46 1.89 -3.07
N GLU A 20 -7.39 1.93 -4.01
CA GLU A 20 -7.31 2.81 -5.16
C GLU A 20 -7.25 4.28 -4.73
N GLN A 21 -8.11 4.65 -3.78
CA GLN A 21 -8.13 6.03 -3.29
C GLN A 21 -6.83 6.40 -2.58
N LEU A 22 -6.30 5.49 -1.77
CA LEU A 22 -5.00 5.72 -1.13
C LEU A 22 -3.90 5.91 -2.17
N ALA A 23 -3.92 5.09 -3.20
CA ALA A 23 -2.91 5.11 -4.25
C ALA A 23 -2.91 6.42 -5.04
N LYS A 24 -4.05 7.13 -5.06
CA LYS A 24 -4.22 8.35 -5.84
C LYS A 24 -4.31 9.62 -5.00
N ALA A 25 -4.16 9.51 -3.69
CA ALA A 25 -4.32 10.66 -2.77
C ALA A 25 -3.07 11.53 -2.76
N PRO A 26 -3.08 12.73 -3.35
CA PRO A 26 -1.87 13.56 -3.48
C PRO A 26 -1.26 13.96 -2.15
N ASN A 27 -2.07 14.09 -1.10
CA ASN A 27 -1.57 14.46 0.22
C ASN A 27 -0.76 13.37 0.90
N LEU A 28 -0.68 12.16 0.30
CA LEU A 28 0.12 11.06 0.84
C LEU A 28 1.51 10.97 0.20
N ILE A 29 1.91 11.99 -0.58
CA ILE A 29 3.18 11.95 -1.31
C ILE A 29 4.40 11.78 -0.40
N HIS A 30 4.33 12.25 0.83
CA HIS A 30 5.45 12.14 1.78
C HIS A 30 5.37 10.92 2.68
N LEU A 31 4.37 10.06 2.48
CA LEU A 31 4.16 8.90 3.34
C LEU A 31 5.33 7.93 3.24
N GLU A 32 5.84 7.51 4.39
CA GLU A 32 6.96 6.58 4.50
C GLU A 32 6.53 5.22 5.04
N GLN A 33 5.48 5.19 5.84
CA GLN A 33 4.98 3.94 6.41
C GLN A 33 3.49 3.82 6.17
N LEU A 34 3.07 2.71 5.60
CA LEU A 34 1.65 2.42 5.36
C LEU A 34 1.34 1.04 5.90
N ILE A 35 0.53 1.01 6.96
CA ILE A 35 0.14 -0.23 7.62
C ILE A 35 -1.32 -0.51 7.27
N LEU A 36 -1.54 -1.56 6.50
CA LEU A 36 -2.88 -1.94 6.02
C LEU A 36 -3.24 -3.38 6.40
N LYS A 37 -2.56 -3.95 7.37
CA LYS A 37 -2.81 -5.36 7.74
C LYS A 37 -4.25 -5.56 8.21
N PHE A 38 -4.77 -6.76 7.98
CA PHE A 38 -6.13 -7.16 8.37
C PHE A 38 -7.22 -6.30 7.71
N ASN A 39 -7.09 -6.10 6.41
CA ASN A 39 -8.13 -5.46 5.61
C ASN A 39 -8.55 -6.43 4.49
N ARG A 40 -9.19 -5.92 3.45
CA ARG A 40 -9.68 -6.72 2.33
C ARG A 40 -9.22 -6.13 1.00
N ILE A 41 -7.93 -5.79 0.95
CA ILE A 41 -7.36 -5.12 -0.22
C ILE A 41 -7.49 -5.97 -1.49
N GLY A 42 -7.16 -7.26 -1.40
CA GLY A 42 -7.27 -8.17 -2.53
C GLY A 42 -6.21 -7.94 -3.59
N GLU A 43 -6.29 -8.77 -4.64
CA GLU A 43 -5.33 -8.72 -5.74
C GLU A 43 -5.37 -7.38 -6.45
N GLU A 44 -6.56 -6.90 -6.79
CA GLU A 44 -6.72 -5.64 -7.54
C GLU A 44 -6.28 -4.45 -6.70
N GLY A 45 -6.58 -4.47 -5.40
CA GLY A 45 -6.12 -3.42 -4.50
C GLY A 45 -4.60 -3.36 -4.43
N ALA A 46 -3.95 -4.52 -4.39
CA ALA A 46 -2.50 -4.57 -4.38
C ALA A 46 -1.93 -3.98 -5.68
N LYS A 47 -2.58 -4.24 -6.80
CA LYS A 47 -2.14 -3.67 -8.08
C LYS A 47 -2.29 -2.17 -8.11
N TYR A 48 -3.38 -1.63 -7.58
CA TYR A 48 -3.54 -0.17 -7.47
C TYR A 48 -2.41 0.44 -6.67
N LEU A 49 -2.07 -0.17 -5.52
CA LEU A 49 -0.97 0.34 -4.70
C LEU A 49 0.36 0.27 -5.45
N ALA A 50 0.61 -0.83 -6.14
CA ALA A 50 1.85 -1.04 -6.87
C ALA A 50 2.03 -0.03 -8.02
N GLU A 51 0.93 0.44 -8.59
CA GLU A 51 0.95 1.39 -9.71
C GLU A 51 0.91 2.85 -9.25
N SER A 52 0.85 3.08 -7.95
CA SER A 52 0.72 4.43 -7.41
C SER A 52 1.94 5.30 -7.71
N GLU A 53 1.70 6.45 -8.30
CA GLU A 53 2.74 7.45 -8.51
C GLU A 53 2.86 8.40 -7.31
N ILE A 54 2.01 8.20 -6.30
CA ILE A 54 2.00 9.01 -5.08
C ILE A 54 2.84 8.35 -3.98
N LEU A 55 2.68 7.03 -3.80
CA LEU A 55 3.28 6.31 -2.66
C LEU A 55 4.75 5.94 -2.91
N VAL A 56 5.49 6.84 -3.56
CA VAL A 56 6.86 6.56 -4.02
C VAL A 56 7.90 6.70 -2.91
N ASN A 57 7.53 7.27 -1.78
CA ASN A 57 8.46 7.45 -0.67
C ASN A 57 8.30 6.40 0.43
N LEU A 58 7.44 5.40 0.22
CA LEU A 58 7.26 4.34 1.21
C LEU A 58 8.55 3.57 1.43
N ASN A 59 8.88 3.35 2.70
CA ASN A 59 9.94 2.43 3.07
C ASN A 59 9.37 1.21 3.81
N THR A 60 8.15 1.32 4.35
CA THR A 60 7.47 0.22 5.04
C THR A 60 6.05 0.06 4.49
N LEU A 61 5.73 -1.16 4.07
CA LEU A 61 4.38 -1.48 3.58
C LEU A 61 3.95 -2.81 4.18
N ASP A 62 2.88 -2.80 4.97
CA ASP A 62 2.36 -3.98 5.62
C ASP A 62 0.97 -4.32 5.05
N LEU A 63 0.93 -5.40 4.26
CA LEU A 63 -0.30 -5.89 3.65
C LEU A 63 -0.68 -7.27 4.19
N PHE A 64 -0.22 -7.60 5.38
CA PHE A 64 -0.48 -8.92 5.98
C PHE A 64 -1.99 -9.14 6.13
N ARG A 65 -2.47 -10.33 5.73
CA ARG A 65 -3.87 -10.73 5.84
C ARG A 65 -4.81 -9.81 5.05
N ASN A 66 -4.51 -9.66 3.77
CA ASN A 66 -5.33 -8.88 2.84
C ASN A 66 -5.79 -9.66 1.62
N ARG A 67 -5.51 -10.96 1.57
CA ARG A 67 -5.91 -11.83 0.46
C ARG A 67 -5.44 -11.31 -0.90
N ILE A 68 -4.21 -10.83 -0.96
CA ILE A 68 -3.68 -10.27 -2.20
C ILE A 68 -3.25 -11.33 -3.20
N GLY A 69 -2.98 -12.56 -2.74
CA GLY A 69 -2.62 -13.66 -3.61
C GLY A 69 -1.24 -13.52 -4.25
N GLU A 70 -0.87 -14.51 -5.08
CA GLU A 70 0.43 -14.50 -5.72
C GLU A 70 0.61 -13.35 -6.70
N ALA A 71 -0.43 -13.07 -7.50
CA ALA A 71 -0.35 -12.00 -8.49
C ALA A 71 -0.26 -10.63 -7.81
N GLY A 72 -1.02 -10.45 -6.71
CA GLY A 72 -0.92 -9.21 -5.94
C GLY A 72 0.45 -9.03 -5.31
N ALA A 73 0.98 -10.11 -4.72
CA ALA A 73 2.30 -10.07 -4.12
C ALA A 73 3.37 -9.76 -5.16
N LYS A 74 3.26 -10.37 -6.34
CA LYS A 74 4.20 -10.12 -7.42
C LYS A 74 4.15 -8.67 -7.87
N ALA A 75 2.94 -8.11 -8.01
CA ALA A 75 2.78 -6.72 -8.41
C ALA A 75 3.50 -5.78 -7.45
N ILE A 76 3.35 -6.02 -6.14
CA ILE A 76 4.02 -5.21 -5.12
C ILE A 76 5.53 -5.37 -5.21
N LYS A 77 6.01 -6.62 -5.29
CA LYS A 77 7.46 -6.89 -5.29
C LYS A 77 8.17 -6.37 -6.53
N THR A 78 7.47 -6.29 -7.66
CA THR A 78 8.07 -5.85 -8.91
C THR A 78 7.73 -4.41 -9.26
N SER A 79 7.05 -3.70 -8.36
CA SER A 79 6.67 -2.32 -8.63
C SER A 79 7.88 -1.43 -8.76
N LYS A 80 7.96 -0.73 -9.89
CA LYS A 80 9.04 0.24 -10.12
C LYS A 80 8.88 1.49 -9.29
N ASN A 81 7.70 1.69 -8.67
CA ASN A 81 7.43 2.87 -7.86
C ASN A 81 7.81 2.67 -6.39
N PHE A 82 8.06 1.44 -5.97
CA PHE A 82 8.41 1.12 -4.58
C PHE A 82 9.92 0.92 -4.42
N LYS A 83 10.70 1.86 -4.94
CA LYS A 83 12.17 1.74 -4.94
C LYS A 83 12.78 1.86 -3.56
N ARG A 84 12.08 2.49 -2.62
CA ARG A 84 12.58 2.71 -1.26
C ARG A 84 12.03 1.71 -0.25
N VAL A 85 11.16 0.81 -0.67
CA VAL A 85 10.55 -0.15 0.27
C VAL A 85 11.59 -1.15 0.71
N SER A 86 11.88 -1.17 2.01
CA SER A 86 12.83 -2.11 2.61
C SER A 86 12.15 -3.06 3.59
N ARG A 87 10.98 -2.70 4.10
CA ARG A 87 10.20 -3.53 5.00
C ARG A 87 8.84 -3.79 4.38
N ILE A 88 8.61 -5.04 4.03
CA ILE A 88 7.36 -5.41 3.37
C ILE A 88 6.82 -6.69 4.01
N ARG A 89 5.52 -6.69 4.31
CA ARG A 89 4.82 -7.89 4.77
C ARG A 89 3.67 -8.16 3.82
N LEU A 90 3.65 -9.35 3.28
CA LEU A 90 2.60 -9.82 2.38
C LEU A 90 2.00 -11.08 2.94
N ASP A 91 0.86 -11.50 2.42
CA ASP A 91 0.22 -12.75 2.84
C ASP A 91 1.08 -13.97 2.58
#